data_7c411f019b1980fdf31f4e4ee5e5b005
#
_entry.id   7c411f019b1980fdf31f4e4ee5e5b005
#
_cell.length_a   1.000
_cell.length_b   1.000
_cell.length_c   1.000
_cell.angle_alpha   90.00
_cell.angle_beta   90.00
_cell.angle_gamma   90.00
#
_symmetry.space_group_name_H-M   'P 1'
#
loop_
_entity.id
_entity.type
_entity.pdbx_description
1 polymer ?
#
loop_
_entity_poly.entity_id
_entity_poly.type
_entity_poly.pdbx_seq_one_letter_code
_entity_poly.pdbx_strand_id
1 'polypeptide(L)'
;VELVNQRGKGVVQIKVRGGPEIMPMAQLGEAQKNGLIDMINAPAGPYLNLVPEGEVFAATTRKPWELRANGGFALINEIFAKKGNAIVLAHVDGGAGFHIFTTDEPTRTADGGVDFSKLKIRSAALYRDFLESLGAGVVVQGPGEVYTSLERGLVNANAYTILGYSTFGWNKFTKCRIDPSFFQTDVLISMNKTKWDSLPEAARKILQEVAIAHERESYETNLKDTEAQGQQMIAAGMKVVELTGKARQTFLDKAERSSWERMQKRDPTH
;
A
#
# COMPACT_ATOMS: atom_id res chain seq x y z
N VAL A 1 -2.06 11.13 15.91
CA VAL A 1 -1.21 12.12 16.61
C VAL A 1 -1.94 12.70 17.80
N GLU A 2 -3.10 13.31 17.59
CA GLU A 2 -3.88 13.97 18.68
C GLU A 2 -4.11 13.07 19.88
N LEU A 3 -4.60 11.85 19.68
CA LEU A 3 -4.87 10.89 20.74
C LEU A 3 -3.61 10.53 21.54
N VAL A 4 -2.46 10.35 20.86
CA VAL A 4 -1.17 10.16 21.56
C VAL A 4 -0.84 11.38 22.40
N ASN A 5 -0.98 12.58 21.85
CA ASN A 5 -0.63 13.82 22.53
C ASN A 5 -1.57 14.11 23.73
N GLN A 6 -2.83 13.70 23.65
CA GLN A 6 -3.76 13.79 24.78
C GLN A 6 -3.42 12.80 25.89
N ARG A 7 -3.26 11.51 25.55
CA ARG A 7 -2.97 10.44 26.52
C ARG A 7 -1.54 10.52 27.09
N GLY A 8 -0.62 11.02 26.27
CA GLY A 8 0.81 11.13 26.58
C GLY A 8 1.22 12.47 27.21
N LYS A 9 0.27 13.30 27.68
CA LYS A 9 0.59 14.60 28.29
C LYS A 9 1.57 14.44 29.45
N GLY A 10 2.72 15.11 29.34
CA GLY A 10 3.80 15.02 30.32
C GLY A 10 4.70 13.77 30.18
N VAL A 11 4.40 12.85 29.29
CA VAL A 11 5.14 11.59 29.08
C VAL A 11 5.74 11.52 27.65
N VAL A 12 4.92 11.70 26.63
CA VAL A 12 5.32 11.64 25.23
C VAL A 12 4.45 12.55 24.37
N GLN A 13 5.06 13.23 23.42
CA GLN A 13 4.38 14.08 22.46
C GLN A 13 4.91 13.83 21.06
N ILE A 14 4.01 13.73 20.08
CA ILE A 14 4.36 13.66 18.66
C ILE A 14 4.22 15.06 18.07
N LYS A 15 5.30 15.56 17.47
CA LYS A 15 5.31 16.80 16.70
C LYS A 15 5.40 16.46 15.21
N VAL A 16 4.35 16.78 14.46
CA VAL A 16 4.36 16.65 13.00
C VAL A 16 5.34 17.66 12.42
N ARG A 17 6.26 17.20 11.58
CA ARG A 17 7.25 18.04 10.91
C ARG A 17 6.77 18.49 9.54
N GLY A 18 5.96 17.68 8.88
CA GLY A 18 5.39 17.92 7.55
C GLY A 18 5.08 16.62 6.84
N GLY A 19 4.83 16.70 5.56
CA GLY A 19 4.53 15.62 4.65
C GLY A 19 5.59 15.45 3.54
N PRO A 20 5.18 15.04 2.32
CA PRO A 20 6.08 14.80 1.19
C PRO A 20 6.91 16.02 0.75
N GLU A 21 6.53 17.22 1.17
CA GLU A 21 7.22 18.48 0.85
C GLU A 21 8.56 18.64 1.56
N ILE A 22 8.77 17.95 2.70
CA ILE A 22 10.00 18.10 3.47
C ILE A 22 11.13 17.16 3.02
N MET A 23 10.76 16.03 2.41
CA MET A 23 11.74 15.01 1.99
C MET A 23 11.14 14.09 0.93
N PRO A 24 11.90 13.72 -0.12
CA PRO A 24 11.47 12.71 -1.08
C PRO A 24 11.17 11.38 -0.39
N MET A 25 10.06 10.74 -0.75
CA MET A 25 9.60 9.48 -0.16
C MET A 25 10.70 8.39 -0.16
N ALA A 26 11.48 8.29 -1.22
CA ALA A 26 12.55 7.30 -1.35
C ALA A 26 13.67 7.43 -0.30
N GLN A 27 13.79 8.59 0.36
CA GLN A 27 14.82 8.85 1.38
C GLN A 27 14.32 8.59 2.81
N LEU A 28 13.02 8.39 3.01
CA LEU A 28 12.43 8.28 4.35
C LEU A 28 12.99 7.10 5.15
N GLY A 29 13.18 5.93 4.54
CA GLY A 29 13.72 4.75 5.22
C GLY A 29 15.12 4.98 5.77
N GLU A 30 16.04 5.53 4.96
CA GLU A 30 17.39 5.87 5.39
C GLU A 30 17.39 7.01 6.42
N ALA A 31 16.55 8.02 6.25
CA ALA A 31 16.42 9.11 7.22
C ALA A 31 15.97 8.61 8.60
N GLN A 32 15.02 7.68 8.64
CA GLN A 32 14.59 7.08 9.90
C GLN A 32 15.67 6.17 10.49
N LYS A 33 16.29 5.31 9.67
CA LYS A 33 17.40 4.44 10.11
C LYS A 33 18.50 5.21 10.80
N ASN A 34 18.85 6.37 10.25
CA ASN A 34 19.92 7.24 10.76
C ASN A 34 19.45 8.21 11.88
N GLY A 35 18.19 8.15 12.29
CA GLY A 35 17.65 8.98 13.38
C GLY A 35 17.39 10.45 13.00
N LEU A 36 17.35 10.77 11.71
CA LEU A 36 16.98 12.12 11.25
C LEU A 36 15.48 12.39 11.47
N ILE A 37 14.67 11.34 11.37
CA ILE A 37 13.23 11.35 11.65
C ILE A 37 12.92 10.24 12.65
N ASP A 38 12.23 10.57 13.75
CA ASP A 38 11.88 9.59 14.78
C ASP A 38 10.78 8.64 14.32
N MET A 39 9.71 9.17 13.70
CA MET A 39 8.51 8.42 13.28
C MET A 39 8.10 8.77 11.86
N ILE A 40 7.59 7.78 11.14
CA ILE A 40 7.06 7.91 9.79
C ILE A 40 5.68 7.25 9.72
N ASN A 41 4.77 7.88 8.99
CA ASN A 41 3.55 7.28 8.49
C ASN A 41 3.62 7.28 6.95
N ALA A 42 3.98 6.16 6.37
CA ALA A 42 4.19 6.02 4.93
C ALA A 42 4.05 4.55 4.48
N PRO A 43 3.83 4.29 3.18
CA PRO A 43 3.92 2.93 2.63
C PRO A 43 5.27 2.27 2.92
N ALA A 44 5.34 0.94 2.83
CA ALA A 44 6.59 0.19 3.02
C ALA A 44 7.65 0.49 1.94
N GLY A 45 7.25 1.05 0.80
CA GLY A 45 8.14 1.36 -0.34
C GLY A 45 9.49 2.01 0.02
N PRO A 46 9.54 3.04 0.87
CA PRO A 46 10.79 3.68 1.33
C PRO A 46 11.79 2.74 2.01
N TYR A 47 11.33 1.64 2.55
CA TYR A 47 12.18 0.68 3.27
C TYR A 47 12.71 -0.45 2.40
N LEU A 48 12.16 -0.69 1.20
CA LEU A 48 12.40 -1.90 0.41
C LEU A 48 13.87 -2.11 -0.01
N ASN A 49 14.68 -1.04 -0.04
CA ASN A 49 16.12 -1.18 -0.26
C ASN A 49 16.88 -1.64 1.00
N LEU A 50 16.31 -1.43 2.19
CA LEU A 50 16.86 -1.82 3.49
C LEU A 50 16.23 -3.12 3.98
N VAL A 51 14.93 -3.24 3.83
CA VAL A 51 14.09 -4.32 4.35
C VAL A 51 13.13 -4.77 3.23
N PRO A 52 13.62 -5.58 2.26
CA PRO A 52 12.77 -6.09 1.17
C PRO A 52 11.51 -6.80 1.67
N GLU A 53 11.60 -7.44 2.85
CA GLU A 53 10.49 -8.15 3.50
C GLU A 53 9.32 -7.25 3.87
N GLY A 54 9.51 -5.93 3.85
CA GLY A 54 8.41 -4.96 4.01
C GLY A 54 7.28 -5.14 2.98
N GLU A 55 7.56 -5.78 1.84
CA GLU A 55 6.53 -6.11 0.85
C GLU A 55 5.44 -7.05 1.35
N VAL A 56 5.71 -7.81 2.42
CA VAL A 56 4.71 -8.70 3.01
C VAL A 56 3.43 -7.96 3.42
N PHE A 57 3.55 -6.69 3.82
CA PHE A 57 2.38 -5.90 4.21
C PHE A 57 1.42 -5.63 3.05
N ALA A 58 1.92 -5.51 1.82
CA ALA A 58 1.08 -5.38 0.63
C ALA A 58 0.61 -6.73 0.08
N ALA A 59 1.48 -7.75 0.14
CA ALA A 59 1.23 -9.06 -0.45
C ALA A 59 0.33 -9.96 0.41
N THR A 60 0.33 -9.77 1.73
CA THR A 60 -0.45 -10.61 2.63
C THR A 60 -1.95 -10.46 2.45
N THR A 61 -2.67 -11.57 2.51
CA THR A 61 -4.14 -11.60 2.59
C THR A 61 -4.65 -11.58 4.02
N ARG A 62 -3.74 -11.62 5.01
CA ARG A 62 -4.07 -11.62 6.43
C ARG A 62 -4.34 -10.21 6.93
N LYS A 63 -5.28 -10.12 7.86
CA LYS A 63 -5.54 -8.87 8.59
C LYS A 63 -4.41 -8.58 9.58
N PRO A 64 -4.12 -7.32 9.90
CA PRO A 64 -3.02 -6.97 10.81
C PRO A 64 -3.08 -7.69 12.17
N TRP A 65 -4.25 -7.82 12.77
CA TRP A 65 -4.41 -8.53 14.05
C TRP A 65 -4.23 -10.04 13.95
N GLU A 66 -4.48 -10.65 12.80
CA GLU A 66 -4.17 -12.06 12.54
C GLU A 66 -2.65 -12.27 12.46
N LEU A 67 -1.92 -11.32 11.82
CA LEU A 67 -0.45 -11.33 11.80
C LEU A 67 0.14 -11.15 13.18
N ARG A 68 -0.49 -10.35 14.05
CA ARG A 68 -0.08 -10.23 15.46
C ARG A 68 -0.31 -11.53 16.22
N ALA A 69 -1.47 -12.16 16.04
CA ALA A 69 -1.86 -13.38 16.75
C ALA A 69 -1.00 -14.60 16.38
N ASN A 70 -0.54 -14.69 15.13
CA ASN A 70 0.26 -15.83 14.63
C ASN A 70 1.77 -15.63 14.73
N GLY A 71 2.23 -14.48 15.26
CA GLY A 71 3.66 -14.16 15.39
C GLY A 71 4.30 -13.52 14.15
N GLY A 72 3.61 -13.45 13.02
CA GLY A 72 4.16 -12.87 11.78
C GLY A 72 4.55 -11.40 11.94
N PHE A 73 3.76 -10.63 12.71
CA PHE A 73 4.08 -9.23 12.98
C PHE A 73 5.33 -9.07 13.86
N ALA A 74 5.55 -9.98 14.81
CA ALA A 74 6.77 -9.97 15.62
C ALA A 74 8.01 -10.29 14.77
N LEU A 75 7.92 -11.32 13.92
CA LEU A 75 8.99 -11.70 13.01
C LEU A 75 9.40 -10.56 12.08
N ILE A 76 8.45 -9.89 11.43
CA ILE A 76 8.76 -8.77 10.54
C ILE A 76 9.39 -7.61 11.32
N ASN A 77 8.98 -7.37 12.56
CA ASN A 77 9.59 -6.36 13.42
C ASN A 77 11.04 -6.68 13.78
N GLU A 78 11.39 -7.94 14.02
CA GLU A 78 12.79 -8.36 14.22
C GLU A 78 13.63 -8.03 12.98
N ILE A 79 13.11 -8.27 11.78
CA ILE A 79 13.77 -7.97 10.52
C ILE A 79 13.95 -6.45 10.34
N PHE A 80 12.90 -5.66 10.58
CA PHE A 80 12.96 -4.20 10.51
C PHE A 80 13.96 -3.63 11.51
N ALA A 81 13.99 -4.16 12.74
CA ALA A 81 14.94 -3.76 13.76
C ALA A 81 16.39 -4.03 13.34
N LYS A 82 16.64 -5.22 12.81
CA LYS A 82 18.00 -5.67 12.42
C LYS A 82 18.53 -4.95 11.18
N LYS A 83 17.73 -4.82 10.14
CA LYS A 83 18.14 -4.26 8.83
C LYS A 83 17.93 -2.75 8.73
N GLY A 84 16.84 -2.25 9.26
CA GLY A 84 16.37 -0.87 9.10
C GLY A 84 16.53 0.02 10.32
N ASN A 85 17.01 -0.50 11.46
CA ASN A 85 16.99 0.21 12.75
C ASN A 85 15.62 0.86 13.02
N ALA A 86 14.55 0.15 12.69
CA ALA A 86 13.17 0.63 12.80
C ALA A 86 12.30 -0.44 13.45
N ILE A 87 11.19 -0.02 14.04
CA ILE A 87 10.10 -0.89 14.43
C ILE A 87 8.81 -0.42 13.75
N VAL A 88 7.96 -1.35 13.39
CA VAL A 88 6.61 -1.09 12.90
C VAL A 88 5.66 -1.15 14.09
N LEU A 89 5.00 -0.05 14.37
CA LEU A 89 4.01 0.04 15.45
C LEU A 89 2.63 -0.43 14.98
N ALA A 90 2.28 -0.12 13.74
CA ALA A 90 1.01 -0.52 13.13
C ALA A 90 1.12 -0.60 11.60
N HIS A 91 0.32 -1.50 11.02
CA HIS A 91 -0.03 -1.51 9.60
C HIS A 91 -1.41 -0.87 9.47
N VAL A 92 -1.44 0.40 9.09
CA VAL A 92 -2.66 1.17 8.92
C VAL A 92 -3.11 1.18 7.45
N ASP A 93 -4.31 1.67 7.20
CA ASP A 93 -4.91 1.73 5.87
C ASP A 93 -5.06 0.38 5.14
N GLY A 94 -4.93 -0.75 5.81
CA GLY A 94 -5.31 -2.05 5.27
C GLY A 94 -6.81 -2.10 4.95
N GLY A 95 -7.24 -3.18 4.28
CA GLY A 95 -8.65 -3.35 3.88
C GLY A 95 -9.02 -2.72 2.54
N ALA A 96 -8.13 -1.96 1.91
CA ALA A 96 -8.29 -1.46 0.55
C ALA A 96 -7.33 -2.20 -0.40
N GLY A 97 -7.89 -2.86 -1.40
CA GLY A 97 -7.10 -3.49 -2.47
C GLY A 97 -6.87 -2.54 -3.65
N PHE A 98 -5.87 -2.86 -4.46
CA PHE A 98 -5.62 -2.15 -5.71
C PHE A 98 -6.43 -2.76 -6.85
N HIS A 99 -6.92 -1.92 -7.75
CA HIS A 99 -7.64 -2.32 -8.96
C HIS A 99 -6.97 -1.70 -10.18
N ILE A 100 -7.29 -2.22 -11.36
CA ILE A 100 -6.87 -1.62 -12.63
C ILE A 100 -8.10 -0.92 -13.21
N PHE A 101 -8.00 0.39 -13.39
CA PHE A 101 -9.03 1.22 -14.03
C PHE A 101 -8.61 1.52 -15.46
N THR A 102 -9.53 1.35 -16.42
CA THR A 102 -9.25 1.54 -17.85
C THR A 102 -10.07 2.66 -18.45
N THR A 103 -9.49 3.40 -19.42
CA THR A 103 -10.18 4.50 -20.11
C THR A 103 -11.32 4.01 -20.98
N ASP A 104 -11.19 2.79 -21.52
CA ASP A 104 -12.18 2.14 -22.36
C ASP A 104 -12.41 0.71 -21.89
N GLU A 105 -13.43 0.06 -22.41
CA GLU A 105 -13.72 -1.34 -22.12
C GLU A 105 -12.56 -2.22 -22.63
N PRO A 106 -11.89 -2.99 -21.73
CA PRO A 106 -10.74 -3.76 -22.13
C PRO A 106 -11.14 -4.97 -22.98
N THR A 107 -10.25 -5.37 -23.89
CA THR A 107 -10.44 -6.57 -24.72
C THR A 107 -10.54 -7.81 -23.82
N ARG A 108 -11.64 -8.55 -23.93
CA ARG A 108 -11.85 -9.80 -23.19
C ARG A 108 -11.15 -10.96 -23.87
N THR A 109 -10.68 -11.92 -23.06
CA THR A 109 -10.14 -13.19 -23.53
C THR A 109 -11.16 -14.33 -23.36
N ALA A 110 -11.02 -15.40 -24.13
CA ALA A 110 -11.99 -16.51 -24.14
C ALA A 110 -12.04 -17.28 -22.79
N ASP A 111 -11.01 -17.19 -21.98
CA ASP A 111 -10.90 -17.83 -20.65
C ASP A 111 -11.50 -17.01 -19.51
N GLY A 112 -12.23 -15.93 -19.84
CA GLY A 112 -12.87 -15.04 -18.86
C GLY A 112 -11.95 -13.93 -18.35
N GLY A 113 -10.82 -13.71 -18.99
CA GLY A 113 -9.84 -12.70 -18.65
C GLY A 113 -9.93 -11.41 -19.44
N VAL A 114 -8.82 -10.67 -19.42
CA VAL A 114 -8.56 -9.43 -20.14
C VAL A 114 -7.21 -9.56 -20.86
N ASP A 115 -7.13 -9.07 -22.08
CA ASP A 115 -5.86 -8.93 -22.82
C ASP A 115 -5.08 -7.72 -22.31
N PHE A 116 -4.26 -7.94 -21.28
CA PHE A 116 -3.45 -6.90 -20.68
C PHE A 116 -2.37 -6.33 -21.62
N SER A 117 -1.99 -7.04 -22.69
CA SER A 117 -1.00 -6.54 -23.67
C SER A 117 -1.46 -5.28 -24.40
N LYS A 118 -2.75 -4.99 -24.39
CA LYS A 118 -3.36 -3.78 -24.95
C LYS A 118 -3.37 -2.59 -23.97
N LEU A 119 -2.97 -2.82 -22.72
CA LEU A 119 -3.00 -1.81 -21.69
C LEU A 119 -1.61 -1.23 -21.45
N LYS A 120 -1.56 0.10 -21.36
CA LYS A 120 -0.43 0.87 -20.84
C LYS A 120 -0.85 1.44 -19.49
N ILE A 121 -0.40 0.81 -18.41
CA ILE A 121 -0.92 1.02 -17.07
C ILE A 121 0.01 1.95 -16.28
N ARG A 122 -0.53 3.01 -15.72
CA ARG A 122 0.18 3.74 -14.68
C ARG A 122 0.27 2.86 -13.42
N SER A 123 1.44 2.79 -12.83
CA SER A 123 1.76 1.96 -11.67
C SER A 123 2.56 2.74 -10.62
N ALA A 124 2.64 2.20 -9.41
CA ALA A 124 3.71 2.48 -8.48
C ALA A 124 4.79 1.39 -8.56
N ALA A 125 5.96 1.66 -7.97
CA ALA A 125 7.07 0.70 -7.98
C ALA A 125 6.70 -0.65 -7.36
N LEU A 126 5.84 -0.65 -6.34
CA LEU A 126 5.42 -1.83 -5.57
C LEU A 126 4.80 -2.92 -6.45
N TYR A 127 3.94 -2.57 -7.41
CA TYR A 127 3.19 -3.53 -8.21
C TYR A 127 3.55 -3.53 -9.70
N ARG A 128 4.68 -2.93 -10.06
CA ARG A 128 5.19 -2.90 -11.43
C ARG A 128 5.38 -4.31 -11.99
N ASP A 129 6.17 -5.13 -11.29
CA ASP A 129 6.56 -6.48 -11.76
C ASP A 129 5.33 -7.38 -11.97
N PHE A 130 4.33 -7.24 -11.09
CA PHE A 130 3.06 -7.92 -11.25
C PHE A 130 2.36 -7.54 -12.56
N LEU A 131 2.20 -6.23 -12.81
CA LEU A 131 1.52 -5.76 -14.02
C LEU A 131 2.28 -6.12 -15.31
N GLU A 132 3.61 -6.05 -15.28
CA GLU A 132 4.47 -6.53 -16.38
C GLU A 132 4.31 -8.04 -16.60
N SER A 133 4.16 -8.84 -15.55
CA SER A 133 3.91 -10.28 -15.65
C SER A 133 2.58 -10.64 -16.31
N LEU A 134 1.62 -9.71 -16.30
CA LEU A 134 0.35 -9.84 -17.03
C LEU A 134 0.50 -9.54 -18.53
N GLY A 135 1.67 -9.02 -18.95
CA GLY A 135 1.94 -8.58 -20.31
C GLY A 135 1.62 -7.12 -20.60
N ALA A 136 1.24 -6.34 -19.60
CA ALA A 136 0.93 -4.92 -19.76
C ALA A 136 2.20 -4.07 -19.99
N GLY A 137 2.06 -2.98 -20.74
CA GLY A 137 3.02 -1.88 -20.69
C GLY A 137 2.86 -1.10 -19.38
N VAL A 138 3.96 -0.79 -18.69
CA VAL A 138 3.89 -0.16 -17.36
C VAL A 138 4.67 1.15 -17.33
N VAL A 139 4.05 2.17 -16.73
CA VAL A 139 4.66 3.49 -16.47
C VAL A 139 4.60 3.78 -14.99
N VAL A 140 5.76 3.84 -14.32
CA VAL A 140 5.84 4.15 -12.90
C VAL A 140 5.82 5.66 -12.71
N GLN A 141 4.81 6.17 -12.01
CA GLN A 141 4.60 7.60 -11.75
C GLN A 141 3.98 7.84 -10.38
N GLY A 142 4.28 9.00 -9.78
CA GLY A 142 3.61 9.48 -8.57
C GLY A 142 2.13 9.85 -8.82
N PRO A 143 1.30 9.89 -7.77
CA PRO A 143 -0.13 10.23 -7.92
C PRO A 143 -0.37 11.60 -8.58
N GLY A 144 0.51 12.59 -8.35
CA GLY A 144 0.37 13.94 -8.92
C GLY A 144 0.47 14.01 -10.44
N GLU A 145 1.05 12.99 -11.10
CA GLU A 145 1.25 12.97 -12.54
C GLU A 145 0.13 12.22 -13.29
N VAL A 146 -0.70 11.47 -12.56
CA VAL A 146 -1.69 10.54 -13.14
C VAL A 146 -2.75 11.27 -13.94
N TYR A 147 -3.28 12.39 -13.41
CA TYR A 147 -4.32 13.16 -14.09
C TYR A 147 -3.88 13.56 -15.50
N THR A 148 -2.70 14.17 -15.61
CA THR A 148 -2.15 14.62 -16.90
C THR A 148 -1.82 13.45 -17.83
N SER A 149 -1.35 12.33 -17.28
CA SER A 149 -1.03 11.13 -18.06
C SER A 149 -2.27 10.48 -18.68
N LEU A 150 -3.38 10.44 -17.93
CA LEU A 150 -4.67 9.98 -18.44
C LEU A 150 -5.26 10.97 -19.46
N GLU A 151 -5.27 12.26 -19.12
CA GLU A 151 -5.81 13.33 -19.99
C GLU A 151 -5.12 13.34 -21.37
N ARG A 152 -3.81 13.18 -21.39
CA ARG A 152 -3.01 13.19 -22.64
C ARG A 152 -2.93 11.84 -23.34
N GLY A 153 -3.55 10.79 -22.79
CA GLY A 153 -3.48 9.45 -23.36
C GLY A 153 -2.08 8.82 -23.31
N LEU A 154 -1.20 9.30 -22.42
CA LEU A 154 0.11 8.68 -22.19
C LEU A 154 -0.03 7.28 -21.60
N VAL A 155 -1.08 7.05 -20.86
CA VAL A 155 -1.54 5.76 -20.34
C VAL A 155 -3.03 5.60 -20.63
N ASN A 156 -3.50 4.37 -20.86
CA ASN A 156 -4.91 4.04 -21.03
C ASN A 156 -5.48 3.24 -19.85
N ALA A 157 -4.68 3.07 -18.80
CA ALA A 157 -5.10 2.46 -17.56
C ALA A 157 -4.30 3.02 -16.36
N ASN A 158 -4.90 2.92 -15.17
CA ASN A 158 -4.28 3.32 -13.92
C ASN A 158 -4.53 2.26 -12.86
N ALA A 159 -3.47 1.77 -12.23
CA ALA A 159 -3.58 0.88 -11.09
C ALA A 159 -3.57 1.70 -9.78
N TYR A 160 -4.65 1.58 -9.00
CA TYR A 160 -4.82 2.30 -7.73
C TYR A 160 -5.94 1.70 -6.89
N THR A 161 -6.12 2.20 -5.67
CA THR A 161 -7.25 1.83 -4.80
C THR A 161 -8.54 2.53 -5.24
N ILE A 162 -9.69 1.99 -4.85
CA ILE A 162 -10.98 2.71 -4.98
C ILE A 162 -10.97 3.97 -4.13
N LEU A 163 -10.41 3.86 -2.91
CA LEU A 163 -10.31 4.99 -1.98
C LEU A 163 -9.56 6.16 -2.61
N GLY A 164 -10.20 7.32 -2.61
CA GLY A 164 -9.62 8.55 -3.13
C GLY A 164 -9.58 8.67 -4.66
N TYR A 165 -9.92 7.63 -5.42
CA TYR A 165 -9.85 7.65 -6.88
C TYR A 165 -10.60 8.82 -7.51
N SER A 166 -11.83 9.02 -7.05
CA SER A 166 -12.67 10.14 -7.51
C SER A 166 -12.21 11.50 -6.97
N THR A 167 -11.58 11.53 -5.79
CA THR A 167 -11.03 12.77 -5.21
C THR A 167 -9.89 13.33 -6.07
N PHE A 168 -9.09 12.45 -6.68
CA PHE A 168 -8.08 12.87 -7.66
C PHE A 168 -8.65 13.23 -9.03
N GLY A 169 -9.96 13.05 -9.27
CA GLY A 169 -10.63 13.34 -10.52
C GLY A 169 -10.31 12.36 -11.66
N TRP A 170 -9.67 11.21 -11.37
CA TRP A 170 -9.24 10.23 -12.38
C TRP A 170 -10.41 9.45 -12.99
N ASN A 171 -11.52 9.35 -12.25
CA ASN A 171 -12.79 8.76 -12.72
C ASN A 171 -13.38 9.48 -13.94
N LYS A 172 -12.95 10.71 -14.23
CA LYS A 172 -13.37 11.44 -15.44
C LYS A 172 -12.82 10.80 -16.74
N PHE A 173 -11.70 10.11 -16.64
CA PHE A 173 -11.03 9.50 -17.79
C PHE A 173 -11.26 8.00 -17.88
N THR A 174 -11.62 7.33 -16.78
CA THR A 174 -11.73 5.88 -16.73
C THR A 174 -13.18 5.44 -16.69
N LYS A 175 -13.52 4.43 -17.50
CA LYS A 175 -14.88 3.91 -17.68
C LYS A 175 -15.09 2.55 -17.04
N CYS A 176 -14.00 1.78 -16.85
CA CYS A 176 -14.08 0.43 -16.32
C CYS A 176 -13.10 0.22 -15.17
N ARG A 177 -13.47 -0.68 -14.25
CA ARG A 177 -12.62 -1.21 -13.18
C ARG A 177 -12.53 -2.72 -13.34
N ILE A 178 -11.31 -3.26 -13.33
CA ILE A 178 -11.08 -4.70 -13.38
C ILE A 178 -11.05 -5.25 -11.96
N ASP A 179 -11.86 -6.28 -11.71
CA ASP A 179 -11.96 -7.03 -10.46
C ASP A 179 -11.55 -8.49 -10.68
N PRO A 180 -10.94 -9.16 -9.68
CA PRO A 180 -10.77 -8.72 -8.30
C PRO A 180 -9.63 -7.72 -8.10
N SER A 181 -9.57 -7.14 -6.90
CA SER A 181 -8.41 -6.39 -6.44
C SER A 181 -7.18 -7.31 -6.30
N PHE A 182 -6.01 -6.72 -6.38
CA PHE A 182 -4.73 -7.35 -6.07
C PHE A 182 -4.03 -6.56 -4.95
N PHE A 183 -3.16 -7.21 -4.18
CA PHE A 183 -2.47 -6.61 -3.04
C PHE A 183 -3.43 -5.89 -2.07
N GLN A 184 -2.88 -5.27 -1.07
CA GLN A 184 -3.56 -4.30 -0.22
C GLN A 184 -2.64 -3.11 0.04
N THR A 185 -3.19 -2.03 0.57
CA THR A 185 -2.41 -0.88 1.03
C THR A 185 -1.50 -1.30 2.18
N ASP A 186 -0.28 -0.75 2.17
CA ASP A 186 0.84 -1.15 3.02
C ASP A 186 1.38 0.02 3.86
N VAL A 187 0.51 0.94 4.26
CA VAL A 187 0.92 2.11 5.05
C VAL A 187 1.28 1.69 6.47
N LEU A 188 2.48 2.06 6.89
CA LEU A 188 3.05 1.70 8.18
C LEU A 188 3.23 2.93 9.05
N ILE A 189 2.90 2.79 10.33
CA ILE A 189 3.41 3.67 11.37
C ILE A 189 4.66 3.01 11.92
N SER A 190 5.81 3.60 11.66
CA SER A 190 7.12 3.08 12.09
C SER A 190 7.88 4.10 12.91
N MET A 191 8.81 3.61 13.73
CA MET A 191 9.65 4.43 14.57
C MET A 191 11.10 3.95 14.52
N ASN A 192 12.06 4.89 14.58
CA ASN A 192 13.48 4.57 14.74
C ASN A 192 13.69 3.73 16.01
N LYS A 193 14.34 2.56 15.88
CA LYS A 193 14.51 1.59 16.97
C LYS A 193 15.33 2.15 18.14
N THR A 194 16.41 2.84 17.84
CA THR A 194 17.26 3.46 18.87
C THR A 194 16.47 4.49 19.67
N LYS A 195 15.64 5.30 18.99
CA LYS A 195 14.75 6.25 19.66
C LYS A 195 13.71 5.54 20.51
N TRP A 196 13.06 4.50 19.98
CA TRP A 196 12.10 3.68 20.71
C TRP A 196 12.68 3.13 22.01
N ASP A 197 13.89 2.55 21.95
CA ASP A 197 14.55 1.97 23.12
C ASP A 197 14.92 3.01 24.17
N SER A 198 15.15 4.26 23.77
CA SER A 198 15.41 5.39 24.68
C SER A 198 14.16 5.93 25.40
N LEU A 199 12.96 5.56 24.93
CA LEU A 199 11.71 6.05 25.54
C LEU A 199 11.41 5.32 26.87
N PRO A 200 10.85 6.04 27.85
CA PRO A 200 10.27 5.40 29.04
C PRO A 200 9.21 4.36 28.67
N GLU A 201 9.06 3.34 29.49
CA GLU A 201 8.07 2.28 29.27
C GLU A 201 6.65 2.84 29.10
N ALA A 202 6.27 3.80 29.95
CA ALA A 202 4.97 4.47 29.85
C ALA A 202 4.74 5.13 28.47
N ALA A 203 5.76 5.74 27.88
CA ALA A 203 5.68 6.33 26.54
C ALA A 203 5.49 5.27 25.46
N ARG A 204 6.29 4.20 25.52
CA ARG A 204 6.18 3.07 24.58
C ARG A 204 4.80 2.41 24.63
N LYS A 205 4.27 2.23 25.84
CA LYS A 205 2.92 1.65 26.05
C LYS A 205 1.84 2.51 25.39
N ILE A 206 1.85 3.82 25.62
CA ILE A 206 0.88 4.75 25.00
C ILE A 206 0.96 4.70 23.48
N LEU A 207 2.17 4.79 22.91
CA LEU A 207 2.38 4.75 21.46
C LEU A 207 1.86 3.44 20.85
N GLN A 208 2.19 2.31 21.46
CA GLN A 208 1.79 0.99 20.99
C GLN A 208 0.29 0.77 21.06
N GLU A 209 -0.36 1.11 22.17
CA GLU A 209 -1.80 0.94 22.35
C GLU A 209 -2.59 1.80 21.35
N VAL A 210 -2.19 3.06 21.16
CA VAL A 210 -2.85 3.96 20.20
C VAL A 210 -2.63 3.49 18.77
N ALA A 211 -1.43 3.02 18.43
CA ALA A 211 -1.12 2.52 17.10
C ALA A 211 -1.95 1.27 16.75
N ILE A 212 -2.06 0.29 17.68
CA ILE A 212 -2.87 -0.93 17.49
C ILE A 212 -4.36 -0.60 17.36
N ALA A 213 -4.87 0.32 18.20
CA ALA A 213 -6.26 0.73 18.11
C ALA A 213 -6.57 1.39 16.75
N HIS A 214 -5.68 2.27 16.29
CA HIS A 214 -5.82 2.93 15.00
C HIS A 214 -5.68 1.96 13.82
N GLU A 215 -4.81 0.97 13.91
CA GLU A 215 -4.66 -0.10 12.91
C GLU A 215 -6.00 -0.78 12.62
N ARG A 216 -6.75 -1.12 13.67
CA ARG A 216 -8.05 -1.76 13.53
C ARG A 216 -9.12 -0.82 13.00
N GLU A 217 -9.20 0.38 13.59
CA GLU A 217 -10.17 1.40 13.20
C GLU A 217 -10.01 1.80 11.73
N SER A 218 -8.77 2.06 11.27
CA SER A 218 -8.50 2.42 9.88
C SER A 218 -8.89 1.31 8.92
N TYR A 219 -8.57 0.06 9.24
CA TYR A 219 -8.95 -1.09 8.43
C TYR A 219 -10.46 -1.21 8.25
N GLU A 220 -11.22 -1.13 9.36
CA GLU A 220 -12.68 -1.25 9.33
C GLU A 220 -13.34 -0.06 8.61
N THR A 221 -12.78 1.13 8.77
CA THR A 221 -13.22 2.34 8.05
C THR A 221 -12.96 2.21 6.56
N ASN A 222 -11.76 1.79 6.18
CA ASN A 222 -11.38 1.65 4.78
C ASN A 222 -12.22 0.60 4.04
N LEU A 223 -12.61 -0.50 4.70
CA LEU A 223 -13.52 -1.47 4.10
C LEU A 223 -14.86 -0.83 3.74
N LYS A 224 -15.46 -0.09 4.69
CA LYS A 224 -16.74 0.59 4.47
C LYS A 224 -16.64 1.67 3.40
N ASP A 225 -15.59 2.47 3.46
CA ASP A 225 -15.39 3.57 2.50
C ASP A 225 -15.06 3.04 1.10
N THR A 226 -14.32 1.95 1.00
CA THR A 226 -14.03 1.27 -0.29
C THR A 226 -15.33 0.79 -0.93
N GLU A 227 -16.21 0.14 -0.16
CA GLU A 227 -17.49 -0.31 -0.65
C GLU A 227 -18.38 0.87 -1.08
N ALA A 228 -18.52 1.88 -0.21
CA ALA A 228 -19.34 3.07 -0.48
C ALA A 228 -18.85 3.83 -1.72
N GLN A 229 -17.55 4.11 -1.83
CA GLN A 229 -16.99 4.80 -2.99
C GLN A 229 -17.08 3.94 -4.26
N GLY A 230 -16.90 2.62 -4.15
CA GLY A 230 -17.09 1.69 -5.24
C GLY A 230 -18.52 1.72 -5.81
N GLN A 231 -19.53 1.72 -4.94
CA GLN A 231 -20.94 1.85 -5.34
C GLN A 231 -21.23 3.22 -5.96
N GLN A 232 -20.68 4.29 -5.42
CA GLN A 232 -20.81 5.63 -6.02
C GLN A 232 -20.22 5.69 -7.42
N MET A 233 -19.06 5.07 -7.65
CA MET A 233 -18.44 5.02 -8.98
C MET A 233 -19.28 4.22 -9.98
N ILE A 234 -19.87 3.10 -9.56
CA ILE A 234 -20.79 2.29 -10.38
C ILE A 234 -22.04 3.09 -10.70
N ALA A 235 -22.65 3.74 -9.72
CA ALA A 235 -23.82 4.61 -9.93
C ALA A 235 -23.52 5.78 -10.87
N ALA A 236 -22.28 6.25 -10.91
CA ALA A 236 -21.81 7.27 -11.84
C ALA A 236 -21.45 6.72 -13.25
N GLY A 237 -21.68 5.42 -13.50
CA GLY A 237 -21.50 4.80 -14.81
C GLY A 237 -20.23 3.97 -15.00
N MET A 238 -19.41 3.77 -13.95
CA MET A 238 -18.25 2.89 -14.05
C MET A 238 -18.70 1.43 -14.19
N LYS A 239 -18.21 0.75 -15.20
CA LYS A 239 -18.46 -0.68 -15.42
C LYS A 239 -17.46 -1.52 -14.62
N VAL A 240 -17.93 -2.60 -14.01
CA VAL A 240 -17.08 -3.61 -13.40
C VAL A 240 -16.77 -4.73 -14.39
N VAL A 241 -15.51 -5.00 -14.61
CA VAL A 241 -14.98 -6.04 -15.49
C VAL A 241 -14.47 -7.18 -14.62
N GLU A 242 -15.34 -8.13 -14.31
CA GLU A 242 -14.96 -9.31 -13.53
C GLU A 242 -14.04 -10.23 -14.32
N LEU A 243 -12.91 -10.59 -13.74
CA LEU A 243 -12.14 -11.76 -14.17
C LEU A 243 -12.78 -13.01 -13.58
N THR A 244 -12.96 -14.04 -14.40
CA THR A 244 -13.64 -15.28 -14.00
C THR A 244 -12.79 -16.52 -14.27
N GLY A 245 -13.19 -17.66 -13.71
CA GLY A 245 -12.61 -18.96 -13.98
C GLY A 245 -11.06 -18.98 -13.82
N LYS A 246 -10.39 -19.58 -14.78
CA LYS A 246 -8.94 -19.74 -14.77
C LYS A 246 -8.19 -18.40 -14.84
N ALA A 247 -8.73 -17.42 -15.57
CA ALA A 247 -8.10 -16.11 -15.68
C ALA A 247 -8.05 -15.37 -14.34
N ARG A 248 -9.13 -15.44 -13.55
CA ARG A 248 -9.15 -14.90 -12.18
C ARG A 248 -8.10 -15.55 -11.29
N GLN A 249 -8.01 -16.88 -11.31
CA GLN A 249 -7.02 -17.59 -10.48
C GLN A 249 -5.59 -17.23 -10.89
N THR A 250 -5.30 -17.23 -12.20
CA THR A 250 -4.00 -16.85 -12.73
C THR A 250 -3.60 -15.43 -12.35
N PHE A 251 -4.56 -14.49 -12.35
CA PHE A 251 -4.32 -13.11 -11.95
C PHE A 251 -3.90 -13.01 -10.48
N LEU A 252 -4.62 -13.69 -9.58
CA LEU A 252 -4.32 -13.69 -8.14
C LEU A 252 -3.01 -14.42 -7.83
N ASP A 253 -2.76 -15.58 -8.46
CA ASP A 253 -1.51 -16.34 -8.29
C ASP A 253 -0.28 -15.54 -8.75
N LYS A 254 -0.41 -14.80 -9.85
CA LYS A 254 0.65 -13.91 -10.32
C LYS A 254 0.89 -12.74 -9.38
N ALA A 255 -0.16 -12.17 -8.82
CA ALA A 255 -0.03 -11.09 -7.83
C ALA A 255 0.76 -11.58 -6.61
N GLU A 256 0.37 -12.70 -6.03
CA GLU A 256 1.07 -13.29 -4.88
C GLU A 256 2.53 -13.63 -5.22
N ARG A 257 2.76 -14.37 -6.29
CA ARG A 257 4.09 -14.82 -6.70
C ARG A 257 5.05 -13.67 -6.98
N SER A 258 4.58 -12.60 -7.64
CA SER A 258 5.43 -11.46 -8.02
C SER A 258 6.07 -10.77 -6.82
N SER A 259 5.39 -10.71 -5.69
CA SER A 259 5.92 -10.12 -4.46
C SER A 259 7.01 -11.01 -3.83
N TRP A 260 6.77 -12.33 -3.75
CA TRP A 260 7.75 -13.27 -3.23
C TRP A 260 9.02 -13.33 -4.09
N GLU A 261 8.88 -13.40 -5.40
CA GLU A 261 10.01 -13.40 -6.34
C GLU A 261 10.84 -12.11 -6.24
N ARG A 262 10.17 -10.97 -6.04
CA ARG A 262 10.87 -9.69 -5.88
C ARG A 262 11.63 -9.61 -4.55
N MET A 263 11.05 -10.09 -3.44
CA MET A 263 11.76 -10.19 -2.17
C MET A 263 13.00 -11.08 -2.29
N GLN A 264 12.87 -12.26 -2.89
CA GLN A 264 13.98 -13.18 -3.11
C GLN A 264 15.09 -12.61 -4.00
N LYS A 265 14.72 -11.84 -5.05
CA LYS A 265 15.72 -11.16 -5.90
C LYS A 265 16.53 -10.09 -5.16
N ARG A 266 15.90 -9.42 -4.19
CA ARG A 266 16.56 -8.38 -3.38
C ARG A 266 17.39 -8.94 -2.25
N ASP A 267 16.96 -10.03 -1.66
CA ASP A 267 17.71 -10.75 -0.63
C ASP A 267 17.57 -12.28 -0.83
N PRO A 268 18.55 -12.92 -1.50
CA PRO A 268 18.51 -14.36 -1.79
C PRO A 268 18.64 -15.25 -0.54
N THR A 269 18.81 -14.69 0.64
CA THR A 269 18.93 -15.45 1.91
C THR A 269 17.58 -15.79 2.54
N HIS A 270 16.48 -15.44 1.87
CA HIS A 270 15.12 -15.73 2.30
C HIS A 270 14.55 -16.97 1.65
#